data_262ee8287dfd3b929bd4a3346271fb87
#
_entry.id   262ee8287dfd3b929bd4a3346271fb87
#
_cell.length_a   1.000
_cell.length_b   1.000
_cell.length_c   1.000
_cell.angle_alpha   90.00
_cell.angle_beta   90.00
_cell.angle_gamma   90.00
#
_symmetry.space_group_name_H-M   'P 1'
#
loop_
_entity.id
_entity.type
_entity.pdbx_description
1 polymer ?
#
loop_
_entity_poly.entity_id
_entity_poly.type
_entity_poly.pdbx_seq_one_letter_code
_entity_poly.pdbx_strand_id
1 'polypeptide(L)'
;MTTVAAETTGVSKQTTETLMAGERIMEALDLADAELETFREYEEAKRKGGLAATVAPPPRNAVLAAYDLEPEEWVLRVVEKVPGPALYDALLVLPFGKVVSLMRYLNVWAQRVRLSSSFPPFPFLSLVSGLDGMGAADTGTHRSGTSC
;
A
#
# COMPACT_ATOMS: atom_id res chain seq x y z
N MET A 1 40.90 17.23 -20.30
CA MET A 1 41.06 16.10 -19.36
C MET A 1 40.26 16.24 -18.06
N THR A 2 39.18 17.02 -18.03
CA THR A 2 38.43 17.33 -16.80
C THR A 2 37.04 16.67 -16.68
N THR A 3 36.61 15.96 -17.70
CA THR A 3 35.26 15.37 -17.74
C THR A 3 35.16 13.96 -17.12
N VAL A 4 36.26 13.19 -17.12
CA VAL A 4 36.25 11.80 -16.64
C VAL A 4 36.17 11.71 -15.10
N ALA A 5 36.76 12.67 -14.37
CA ALA A 5 36.74 12.66 -12.91
C ALA A 5 35.35 13.05 -12.33
N ALA A 6 34.57 13.85 -13.04
CA ALA A 6 33.22 14.24 -12.62
C ALA A 6 32.21 13.09 -12.80
N GLU A 7 32.32 12.32 -13.88
CA GLU A 7 31.45 11.18 -14.14
C GLU A 7 31.69 10.02 -13.16
N THR A 8 32.96 9.73 -12.82
CA THR A 8 33.29 8.68 -11.85
C THR A 8 32.82 9.02 -10.44
N THR A 9 32.85 10.27 -10.03
CA THR A 9 32.35 10.70 -8.71
C THR A 9 30.81 10.58 -8.64
N GLY A 10 30.09 10.89 -9.73
CA GLY A 10 28.65 10.74 -9.81
C GLY A 10 28.20 9.29 -9.71
N VAL A 11 28.82 8.38 -10.43
CA VAL A 11 28.55 6.95 -10.39
C VAL A 11 28.84 6.34 -9.01
N SER A 12 29.97 6.69 -8.39
CA SER A 12 30.31 6.20 -7.05
C SER A 12 29.30 6.66 -6.00
N LYS A 13 28.86 7.92 -6.05
CA LYS A 13 27.86 8.46 -5.12
C LYS A 13 26.50 7.77 -5.29
N GLN A 14 26.06 7.54 -6.53
CA GLN A 14 24.80 6.86 -6.81
C GLN A 14 24.83 5.41 -6.33
N THR A 15 25.94 4.70 -6.50
CA THR A 15 26.11 3.33 -5.99
C THR A 15 26.02 3.26 -4.47
N THR A 16 26.67 4.20 -3.75
CA THR A 16 26.60 4.26 -2.28
C THR A 16 25.18 4.53 -1.81
N GLU A 17 24.47 5.44 -2.44
CA GLU A 17 23.06 5.75 -2.12
C GLU A 17 22.15 4.54 -2.34
N THR A 18 22.36 3.81 -3.43
CA THR A 18 21.63 2.57 -3.75
C THR A 18 21.86 1.49 -2.68
N LEU A 19 23.11 1.28 -2.27
CA LEU A 19 23.44 0.30 -1.23
C LEU A 19 22.79 0.68 0.10
N MET A 20 22.91 1.93 0.52
CA MET A 20 22.27 2.42 1.76
C MET A 20 20.75 2.31 1.70
N ALA A 21 20.14 2.55 0.54
CA ALA A 21 18.71 2.39 0.36
C ALA A 21 18.30 0.92 0.49
N GLY A 22 19.04 0.00 -0.11
CA GLY A 22 18.84 -1.44 0.00
C GLY A 22 18.95 -1.93 1.45
N GLU A 23 19.98 -1.50 2.18
CA GLU A 23 20.16 -1.84 3.59
C GLU A 23 19.00 -1.35 4.46
N ARG A 24 18.56 -0.10 4.29
CA ARG A 24 17.43 0.45 5.05
C ARG A 24 16.15 -0.31 4.80
N ILE A 25 15.89 -0.73 3.56
CA ILE A 25 14.73 -1.55 3.23
C ILE A 25 14.85 -2.93 3.88
N MET A 26 16.02 -3.56 3.83
CA MET A 26 16.25 -4.86 4.47
C MET A 26 16.04 -4.80 5.98
N GLU A 27 16.61 -3.82 6.66
CA GLU A 27 16.44 -3.62 8.10
C GLU A 27 14.96 -3.40 8.47
N ALA A 28 14.25 -2.60 7.69
CA ALA A 28 12.83 -2.36 7.93
C ALA A 28 11.99 -3.63 7.77
N LEU A 29 12.30 -4.46 6.76
CA LEU A 29 11.65 -5.74 6.54
C LEU A 29 11.98 -6.73 7.67
N ASP A 30 13.23 -6.81 8.11
CA ASP A 30 13.64 -7.70 9.21
C ASP A 30 12.92 -7.35 10.51
N LEU A 31 12.86 -6.08 10.83
CA LEU A 31 12.20 -5.61 12.04
C LEU A 31 10.68 -5.88 12.01
N ALA A 32 10.05 -5.60 10.89
CA ALA A 32 8.63 -5.81 10.71
C ALA A 32 8.26 -7.30 10.66
N ASP A 33 9.04 -8.12 9.95
CA ASP A 33 8.82 -9.57 9.87
C ASP A 33 9.00 -10.23 11.24
N ALA A 34 9.99 -9.82 12.03
CA ALA A 34 10.23 -10.35 13.38
C ALA A 34 9.05 -10.05 14.32
N GLU A 35 8.50 -8.83 14.28
CA GLU A 35 7.33 -8.49 15.10
C GLU A 35 6.09 -9.28 14.68
N LEU A 36 5.80 -9.35 13.39
CA LEU A 36 4.66 -10.13 12.87
C LEU A 36 4.78 -11.61 13.22
N GLU A 37 5.98 -12.19 13.15
CA GLU A 37 6.22 -13.57 13.54
C GLU A 37 5.94 -13.81 15.03
N THR A 38 6.47 -12.92 15.89
CA THR A 38 6.27 -13.00 17.33
C THR A 38 4.78 -12.95 17.70
N PHE A 39 4.02 -12.05 17.10
CA PHE A 39 2.57 -11.97 17.34
C PHE A 39 1.83 -13.15 16.74
N ARG A 40 2.25 -13.66 15.60
CA ARG A 40 1.67 -14.86 15.00
C ARG A 40 1.85 -16.08 15.89
N GLU A 41 3.06 -16.30 16.42
CA GLU A 41 3.34 -17.40 17.36
C GLU A 41 2.49 -17.28 18.62
N TYR A 42 2.34 -16.09 19.17
CA TYR A 42 1.48 -15.83 20.32
C TYR A 42 0.01 -16.16 20.03
N GLU A 43 -0.54 -15.72 18.92
CA GLU A 43 -1.92 -15.99 18.53
C GLU A 43 -2.15 -17.50 18.26
N GLU A 44 -1.17 -18.18 17.67
CA GLU A 44 -1.22 -19.63 17.49
C GLU A 44 -1.19 -20.40 18.80
N ALA A 45 -0.34 -20.00 19.74
CA ALA A 45 -0.27 -20.57 21.07
C ALA A 45 -1.58 -20.37 21.84
N LYS A 46 -2.16 -19.17 21.76
CA LYS A 46 -3.45 -18.84 22.36
C LYS A 46 -4.60 -19.69 21.77
N ARG A 47 -4.60 -19.89 20.47
CA ARG A 47 -5.60 -20.72 19.77
C ARG A 47 -5.51 -22.21 20.12
N LYS A 48 -4.30 -22.71 20.37
CA LYS A 48 -4.08 -24.10 20.83
C LYS A 48 -4.57 -24.34 22.26
N GLY A 49 -4.81 -23.28 23.04
CA GLY A 49 -5.37 -23.36 24.38
C GLY A 49 -4.36 -23.79 25.45
N GLY A 50 -4.85 -24.05 26.66
CA GLY A 50 -4.04 -24.46 27.81
C GLY A 50 -3.40 -23.26 28.55
N LEU A 51 -2.26 -23.49 29.24
CA LEU A 51 -1.54 -22.45 29.97
C LEU A 51 -1.11 -21.28 29.08
N ALA A 52 -0.87 -21.53 27.78
CA ALA A 52 -0.50 -20.51 26.81
C ALA A 52 -1.59 -19.45 26.59
N ALA A 53 -2.86 -19.79 26.82
CA ALA A 53 -3.97 -18.84 26.70
C ALA A 53 -3.97 -17.74 27.78
N THR A 54 -3.25 -17.94 28.89
CA THR A 54 -3.15 -17.02 30.02
C THR A 54 -1.90 -16.13 29.97
N VAL A 55 -1.02 -16.35 28.99
CA VAL A 55 0.22 -15.55 28.81
C VAL A 55 -0.14 -14.17 28.26
N ALA A 56 0.48 -13.14 28.83
CA ALA A 56 0.33 -11.78 28.32
C ALA A 56 0.88 -11.67 26.88
N PRO A 57 0.33 -10.75 26.06
CA PRO A 57 0.85 -10.52 24.71
C PRO A 57 2.33 -10.12 24.77
N PRO A 58 3.13 -10.52 23.76
CA PRO A 58 4.55 -10.14 23.71
C PRO A 58 4.69 -8.62 23.62
N PRO A 59 5.76 -8.06 24.18
CA PRO A 59 6.02 -6.63 24.07
C PRO A 59 6.28 -6.29 22.61
N ARG A 60 5.76 -5.15 22.17
CA ARG A 60 6.04 -4.60 20.84
C ARG A 60 7.51 -4.22 20.70
N ASN A 61 8.02 -4.27 19.48
CA ASN A 61 9.35 -3.79 19.18
C ASN A 61 9.50 -2.32 19.62
N ALA A 62 10.61 -1.98 20.30
CA ALA A 62 10.83 -0.66 20.86
C ALA A 62 10.79 0.47 19.81
N VAL A 63 11.25 0.19 18.59
CA VAL A 63 11.23 1.17 17.48
C VAL A 63 9.79 1.42 17.02
N LEU A 64 9.03 0.37 16.77
CA LEU A 64 7.64 0.49 16.32
C LEU A 64 6.75 1.12 17.40
N ALA A 65 6.97 0.75 18.65
CA ALA A 65 6.26 1.35 19.80
C ALA A 65 6.59 2.84 19.96
N ALA A 66 7.86 3.25 19.75
CA ALA A 66 8.26 4.65 19.86
C ALA A 66 7.61 5.56 18.82
N TYR A 67 7.35 5.04 17.64
CA TYR A 67 6.69 5.77 16.53
C TYR A 67 5.19 5.53 16.45
N ASP A 68 4.65 4.63 17.29
CA ASP A 68 3.25 4.18 17.26
C ASP A 68 2.81 3.72 15.86
N LEU A 69 3.67 2.93 15.21
CA LEU A 69 3.44 2.43 13.85
C LEU A 69 3.21 0.93 13.86
N GLU A 70 2.32 0.48 12.97
CA GLU A 70 2.21 -0.93 12.63
C GLU A 70 3.39 -1.37 11.75
N PRO A 71 3.76 -2.68 11.77
CA PRO A 71 4.89 -3.18 10.99
C PRO A 71 4.81 -2.81 9.50
N GLU A 72 3.62 -2.91 8.90
CA GLU A 72 3.40 -2.59 7.49
C GLU A 72 3.57 -1.09 7.20
N GLU A 73 3.15 -0.25 8.13
CA GLU A 73 3.29 1.21 8.00
C GLU A 73 4.73 1.66 8.15
N TRP A 74 5.49 0.97 9.01
CA TRP A 74 6.92 1.21 9.15
C TRP A 74 7.68 0.95 7.85
N VAL A 75 7.45 -0.25 7.23
CA VAL A 75 8.08 -0.59 5.95
C VAL A 75 7.69 0.41 4.87
N LEU A 76 6.41 0.79 4.78
CA LEU A 76 5.95 1.79 3.81
C LEU A 76 6.67 3.13 4.00
N ARG A 77 6.75 3.62 5.22
CA ARG A 77 7.43 4.88 5.55
C ARG A 77 8.91 4.87 5.19
N VAL A 78 9.60 3.74 5.36
CA VAL A 78 11.00 3.60 4.96
C VAL A 78 11.14 3.60 3.44
N VAL A 79 10.29 2.87 2.73
CA VAL A 79 10.29 2.81 1.26
C VAL A 79 9.98 4.18 0.65
N GLU A 80 9.01 4.91 1.18
CA GLU A 80 8.64 6.25 0.70
C GLU A 80 9.77 7.30 0.84
N LYS A 81 10.67 7.10 1.79
CA LYS A 81 11.83 7.99 1.99
C LYS A 81 12.97 7.74 1.00
N VAL A 82 12.94 6.64 0.28
CA VAL A 82 13.97 6.32 -0.70
C VAL A 82 13.65 7.05 -2.02
N PRO A 83 14.60 7.82 -2.58
CA PRO A 83 14.40 8.46 -3.88
C PRO A 83 14.11 7.43 -4.98
N GLY A 84 13.19 7.75 -5.90
CA GLY A 84 12.73 6.82 -6.94
C GLY A 84 13.85 6.13 -7.74
N PRO A 85 14.88 6.84 -8.24
CA PRO A 85 16.01 6.21 -8.94
C PRO A 85 16.78 5.23 -8.06
N ALA A 86 17.07 5.60 -6.80
CA ALA A 86 17.77 4.74 -5.85
C ALA A 86 16.90 3.54 -5.42
N LEU A 87 15.59 3.71 -5.35
CA LEU A 87 14.65 2.63 -5.03
C LEU A 87 14.67 1.54 -6.10
N TYR A 88 14.61 1.90 -7.37
CA TYR A 88 14.65 0.94 -8.47
C TYR A 88 15.91 0.08 -8.40
N ASP A 89 17.07 0.73 -8.30
CA ASP A 89 18.36 0.05 -8.22
C ASP A 89 18.50 -0.79 -6.93
N ALA A 90 17.99 -0.27 -5.79
CA ALA A 90 17.98 -1.00 -4.53
C ALA A 90 17.17 -2.29 -4.60
N LEU A 91 16.01 -2.26 -5.27
CA LEU A 91 15.15 -3.43 -5.44
C LEU A 91 15.82 -4.54 -6.27
N LEU A 92 16.68 -4.17 -7.23
CA LEU A 92 17.42 -5.14 -8.05
C LEU A 92 18.50 -5.89 -7.27
N VAL A 93 19.03 -5.29 -6.21
CA VAL A 93 20.08 -5.91 -5.38
C VAL A 93 19.53 -6.59 -4.11
N LEU A 94 18.23 -6.50 -3.86
CA LEU A 94 17.62 -7.18 -2.71
C LEU A 94 17.73 -8.71 -2.83
N PRO A 95 18.07 -9.42 -1.74
CA PRO A 95 17.98 -10.87 -1.70
C PRO A 95 16.56 -11.37 -1.97
N PHE A 96 16.41 -12.49 -2.66
CA PHE A 96 15.11 -13.05 -3.04
C PHE A 96 14.13 -13.17 -1.87
N GLY A 97 14.59 -13.64 -0.70
CA GLY A 97 13.76 -13.72 0.51
C GLY A 97 13.16 -12.37 0.92
N LYS A 98 13.93 -11.28 0.80
CA LYS A 98 13.47 -9.93 1.12
C LYS A 98 12.50 -9.39 0.07
N VAL A 99 12.69 -9.73 -1.19
CA VAL A 99 11.73 -9.40 -2.24
C VAL A 99 10.38 -10.07 -1.96
N VAL A 100 10.39 -11.34 -1.55
CA VAL A 100 9.14 -12.06 -1.17
C VAL A 100 8.45 -11.40 0.02
N SER A 101 9.19 -11.02 1.06
CA SER A 101 8.63 -10.26 2.19
C SER A 101 8.03 -8.94 1.73
N LEU A 102 8.75 -8.16 0.94
CA LEU A 102 8.26 -6.89 0.41
C LEU A 102 6.97 -7.07 -0.41
N MET A 103 6.85 -8.13 -1.22
CA MET A 103 5.63 -8.44 -1.98
C MET A 103 4.42 -8.70 -1.07
N ARG A 104 4.61 -9.27 0.12
CA ARG A 104 3.53 -9.41 1.11
C ARG A 104 3.03 -8.05 1.58
N TYR A 105 3.94 -7.13 1.90
CA TYR A 105 3.57 -5.75 2.29
C TYR A 105 2.87 -4.99 1.16
N LEU A 106 3.37 -5.10 -0.08
CA LEU A 106 2.71 -4.51 -1.26
C LEU A 106 1.27 -5.02 -1.42
N ASN A 107 1.03 -6.31 -1.19
CA ASN A 107 -0.31 -6.87 -1.23
C ASN A 107 -1.22 -6.29 -0.12
N VAL A 108 -0.71 -6.16 1.10
CA VAL A 108 -1.45 -5.54 2.22
C VAL A 108 -1.79 -4.08 1.90
N TRP A 109 -0.85 -3.31 1.38
CA TRP A 109 -1.10 -1.90 1.00
C TRP A 109 -2.11 -1.79 -0.12
N ALA A 110 -2.01 -2.63 -1.15
CA ALA A 110 -2.97 -2.66 -2.25
C ALA A 110 -4.40 -2.98 -1.76
N GLN A 111 -4.55 -3.90 -0.81
CA GLN A 111 -5.84 -4.22 -0.20
C GLN A 111 -6.38 -3.04 0.62
N ARG A 112 -5.54 -2.37 1.42
CA ARG A 112 -5.93 -1.19 2.21
C ARG A 112 -6.39 -0.04 1.31
N VAL A 113 -5.68 0.23 0.21
CA VAL A 113 -6.07 1.25 -0.77
C VAL A 113 -7.43 0.90 -1.40
N ARG A 114 -7.69 -0.36 -1.75
CA ARG A 114 -8.98 -0.80 -2.28
C ARG A 114 -10.13 -0.63 -1.29
N LEU A 115 -9.89 -0.87 -0.01
CA LEU A 115 -10.90 -0.71 1.05
C LEU A 115 -11.10 0.76 1.44
N SER A 116 -10.05 1.59 1.39
CA SER A 116 -10.13 3.04 1.59
C SER A 116 -10.74 3.76 0.40
N SER A 117 -10.64 3.18 -0.79
CA SER A 117 -11.33 3.65 -1.98
C SER A 117 -12.79 3.21 -1.94
N SER A 118 -13.52 3.69 -0.95
CA SER A 118 -14.94 3.97 -1.12
C SER A 118 -15.03 5.18 -2.07
N PHE A 119 -14.49 5.01 -3.28
CA PHE A 119 -14.79 5.93 -4.37
C PHE A 119 -16.29 5.86 -4.58
N PRO A 120 -17.02 6.99 -4.48
CA PRO A 120 -18.37 7.00 -5.01
C PRO A 120 -18.30 6.52 -6.46
N PRO A 121 -19.23 5.66 -6.90
CA PRO A 121 -19.23 5.17 -8.26
C PRO A 121 -19.10 6.38 -9.17
N PHE A 122 -18.16 6.32 -10.11
CA PHE A 122 -17.81 7.38 -11.05
C PHE A 122 -19.05 8.17 -11.43
N PRO A 123 -19.09 9.51 -11.23
CA PRO A 123 -20.24 10.33 -11.63
C PRO A 123 -20.52 10.27 -13.14
N PHE A 124 -19.60 9.67 -13.90
CA PHE A 124 -19.71 9.53 -15.36
C PHE A 124 -20.77 8.50 -15.79
N LEU A 125 -21.08 7.47 -14.98
CA LEU A 125 -22.15 6.50 -15.30
C LEU A 125 -23.54 7.04 -15.00
N SER A 126 -23.67 8.04 -14.12
CA SER A 126 -24.94 8.70 -13.86
C SER A 126 -25.35 9.67 -14.99
N LEU A 127 -24.37 10.12 -15.80
CA LEU A 127 -24.64 11.03 -16.92
C LEU A 127 -25.19 10.32 -18.15
N VAL A 128 -24.93 9.01 -18.30
CA VAL A 128 -25.41 8.21 -19.44
C VAL A 128 -26.82 7.71 -19.22
N SER A 129 -27.30 7.53 -17.98
CA SER A 129 -28.68 7.15 -17.67
C SER A 129 -29.70 8.31 -17.76
N GLY A 130 -29.23 9.52 -17.95
CA GLY A 130 -30.07 10.71 -18.05
C GLY A 130 -30.53 11.07 -19.48
N LEU A 131 -30.10 10.31 -20.50
CA LEU A 131 -30.39 10.61 -21.91
C LEU A 131 -31.57 9.81 -22.51
N ASP A 132 -32.17 8.88 -21.78
CA ASP A 132 -33.31 8.09 -22.27
C ASP A 132 -34.69 8.65 -21.88
N GLY A 133 -34.76 9.90 -21.43
CA GLY A 133 -35.97 10.54 -20.95
C GLY A 133 -36.49 11.72 -21.78
N MET A 134 -35.98 11.93 -23.02
CA MET A 134 -36.42 13.03 -23.82
C MET A 134 -36.88 12.55 -25.24
N GLY A 135 -38.06 11.96 -25.33
CA GLY A 135 -38.58 11.58 -26.61
C GLY A 135 -39.96 10.93 -26.53
N ALA A 136 -40.98 11.65 -26.11
CA ALA A 136 -42.33 11.38 -26.51
C ALA A 136 -43.09 12.69 -26.41
N ALA A 137 -43.06 13.42 -27.51
CA ALA A 137 -43.91 14.57 -27.75
C ALA A 137 -45.38 14.12 -27.88
N ASP A 138 -46.15 14.75 -27.08
CA ASP A 138 -47.60 14.90 -27.19
C ASP A 138 -48.03 15.25 -28.62
N THR A 139 -48.89 14.40 -29.22
CA THR A 139 -49.76 14.77 -30.31
C THR A 139 -51.18 14.72 -29.81
N GLY A 140 -51.71 15.90 -29.70
CA GLY A 140 -53.06 16.17 -29.29
C GLY A 140 -54.15 15.47 -30.11
N THR A 141 -55.27 15.33 -29.50
CA THR A 141 -56.53 15.34 -30.21
C THR A 141 -57.63 15.96 -29.36
N HIS A 142 -57.89 17.15 -29.76
CA HIS A 142 -59.14 17.90 -29.54
C HIS A 142 -60.34 17.05 -29.88
N ARG A 143 -61.26 16.88 -28.96
CA ARG A 143 -62.66 16.67 -29.35
C ARG A 143 -63.62 17.26 -28.34
N SER A 144 -64.25 18.30 -28.81
CA SER A 144 -65.46 18.94 -28.34
C SER A 144 -66.64 17.94 -28.28
N GLY A 145 -67.56 18.14 -27.36
CA GLY A 145 -68.86 17.47 -27.32
C GLY A 145 -69.69 17.96 -26.15
N THR A 146 -70.28 19.01 -26.36
CA THR A 146 -71.58 19.57 -26.03
C THR A 146 -72.58 18.63 -25.36
N SER A 147 -73.37 19.20 -24.48
CA SER A 147 -74.82 19.08 -24.24
C SER A 147 -75.28 18.45 -22.94
N CYS A 148 -76.07 19.25 -22.36
CA CYS A 148 -77.15 19.13 -21.40
C CYS A 148 -76.80 19.04 -19.97
#